data_d8d178fdae9d0b65286114e797213f9b
#
_entry.id   d8d178fdae9d0b65286114e797213f9b
#
_cell.length_a   1.000
_cell.length_b   1.000
_cell.length_c   1.000
_cell.angle_alpha   90.00
_cell.angle_beta   90.00
_cell.angle_gamma   90.00
#
_symmetry.space_group_name_H-M   'P 1'
#
loop_
_entity.id
_entity.type
_entity.pdbx_description
1 polymer ?
#
loop_
_entity_poly.entity_id
_entity_poly.type
_entity_poly.pdbx_seq_one_letter_code
_entity_poly.pdbx_strand_id
1 'polypeptide(L)'
;MHNNKTIKNLPASERPYEKFLSLGASGLSDADLLAIIIKTGTRDKTVIDIAQDILSGRHGNLLNLYEMSYEELLSIPGIGQIKAIQLKAIAELSLRIAKTKKVQSIRMNNPQTIADYYMEQMRHLTNEVVICAYFDVKSRFLGDKFISKGSLSSSVVDIGSIIRTALDKNAS
;
A
#
# COMPACT_ATOMS: atom_id res chain seq x y z
N MET A 1 -10.42 -37.87 -21.41
CA MET A 1 -9.09 -37.23 -21.41
C MET A 1 -9.19 -35.92 -20.62
N HIS A 2 -8.65 -35.86 -19.42
CA HIS A 2 -8.69 -34.64 -18.61
C HIS A 2 -7.60 -33.72 -19.11
N ASN A 3 -8.01 -32.63 -19.74
CA ASN A 3 -7.09 -31.59 -20.22
C ASN A 3 -6.57 -30.82 -19.00
N ASN A 4 -5.35 -31.15 -18.55
CA ASN A 4 -4.71 -30.50 -17.42
C ASN A 4 -4.40 -29.05 -17.83
N LYS A 5 -5.19 -28.06 -17.37
CA LYS A 5 -4.99 -26.64 -17.68
C LYS A 5 -3.72 -26.16 -17.00
N THR A 6 -2.65 -26.03 -17.74
CA THR A 6 -1.37 -25.51 -17.23
C THR A 6 -0.92 -24.31 -18.06
N ILE A 7 -0.22 -23.38 -17.44
CA ILE A 7 0.40 -22.23 -18.12
C ILE A 7 1.33 -22.70 -19.25
N LYS A 8 1.91 -23.89 -19.15
CA LYS A 8 2.78 -24.45 -20.20
C LYS A 8 2.05 -24.66 -21.53
N ASN A 9 0.72 -24.72 -21.52
CA ASN A 9 -0.10 -24.83 -22.73
C ASN A 9 -0.33 -23.49 -23.43
N LEU A 10 0.02 -22.36 -22.78
CA LEU A 10 -0.03 -21.04 -23.41
C LEU A 10 1.21 -20.81 -24.27
N PRO A 11 1.09 -20.03 -25.35
CA PRO A 11 2.25 -19.53 -26.07
C PRO A 11 3.25 -18.86 -25.11
N ALA A 12 4.54 -18.96 -25.38
CA ALA A 12 5.56 -18.36 -24.52
C ALA A 12 5.29 -16.87 -24.27
N SER A 13 4.87 -16.14 -25.31
CA SER A 13 4.51 -14.71 -25.23
C SER A 13 3.35 -14.38 -24.28
N GLU A 14 2.56 -15.37 -23.89
CA GLU A 14 1.39 -15.17 -23.00
C GLU A 14 1.66 -15.64 -21.56
N ARG A 15 2.81 -16.23 -21.30
CA ARG A 15 3.19 -16.68 -19.96
C ARG A 15 3.67 -15.49 -19.14
N PRO A 16 3.19 -15.31 -17.89
CA PRO A 16 3.49 -14.12 -17.09
C PRO A 16 4.99 -13.85 -16.88
N TYR A 17 5.81 -14.87 -16.67
CA TYR A 17 7.26 -14.69 -16.51
C TYR A 17 7.96 -14.25 -17.80
N GLU A 18 7.62 -14.85 -18.92
CA GLU A 18 8.15 -14.50 -20.23
C GLU A 18 7.69 -13.11 -20.68
N LYS A 19 6.43 -12.76 -20.42
CA LYS A 19 5.94 -11.38 -20.58
C LYS A 19 6.75 -10.39 -19.75
N PHE A 20 7.02 -10.71 -18.47
CA PHE A 20 7.82 -9.84 -17.61
C PHE A 20 9.22 -9.60 -18.18
N LEU A 21 9.88 -10.65 -18.67
CA LEU A 21 11.22 -10.54 -19.24
C LEU A 21 11.25 -9.72 -20.53
N SER A 22 10.18 -9.76 -21.34
CA SER A 22 10.10 -9.05 -22.61
C SER A 22 9.57 -7.63 -22.52
N LEU A 23 8.59 -7.36 -21.63
CA LEU A 23 7.85 -6.10 -21.57
C LEU A 23 8.11 -5.30 -20.29
N GLY A 24 8.77 -5.92 -19.29
CA GLY A 24 8.90 -5.36 -17.96
C GLY A 24 7.58 -5.38 -17.18
N ALA A 25 7.65 -4.99 -15.90
CA ALA A 25 6.48 -5.01 -15.01
C ALA A 25 5.32 -4.12 -15.49
N SER A 26 5.63 -2.98 -16.10
CA SER A 26 4.62 -2.02 -16.58
C SER A 26 3.81 -2.51 -17.79
N GLY A 27 4.30 -3.52 -18.50
CA GLY A 27 3.61 -4.13 -19.62
C GLY A 27 2.71 -5.31 -19.25
N LEU A 28 2.62 -5.68 -17.95
CA LEU A 28 1.80 -6.77 -17.47
C LEU A 28 0.43 -6.29 -17.01
N SER A 29 -0.59 -7.14 -17.20
CA SER A 29 -1.89 -6.96 -16.57
C SER A 29 -1.82 -7.27 -15.06
N ASP A 30 -2.82 -6.79 -14.31
CA ASP A 30 -2.96 -7.11 -12.88
C ASP A 30 -3.02 -8.63 -12.63
N ALA A 31 -3.69 -9.36 -13.53
CA ALA A 31 -3.76 -10.82 -13.47
C ALA A 31 -2.39 -11.49 -13.70
N ASP A 32 -1.58 -10.97 -14.63
CA ASP A 32 -0.22 -11.49 -14.87
C ASP A 32 0.67 -11.24 -13.64
N LEU A 33 0.60 -10.05 -13.04
CA LEU A 33 1.36 -9.72 -11.82
C LEU A 33 0.97 -10.62 -10.64
N LEU A 34 -0.32 -10.82 -10.42
CA LEU A 34 -0.80 -11.74 -9.39
C LEU A 34 -0.40 -13.18 -9.68
N ALA A 35 -0.45 -13.61 -10.94
CA ALA A 35 -0.04 -14.95 -11.34
C ALA A 35 1.45 -15.23 -11.04
N ILE A 36 2.33 -14.23 -11.22
CA ILE A 36 3.74 -14.34 -10.84
C ILE A 36 3.90 -14.56 -9.33
N ILE A 37 3.10 -13.88 -8.52
CA ILE A 37 3.13 -13.98 -7.05
C ILE A 37 2.58 -15.33 -6.57
N ILE A 38 1.45 -15.76 -7.12
CA ILE A 38 0.75 -17.01 -6.78
C ILE A 38 1.55 -18.24 -7.23
N LYS A 39 2.30 -18.14 -8.33
CA LYS A 39 3.22 -19.11 -8.94
C LYS A 39 2.55 -20.35 -9.54
N THR A 40 1.61 -20.97 -8.85
CA THR A 40 1.03 -22.26 -9.24
C THR A 40 -0.48 -22.24 -9.18
N GLY A 41 -1.11 -22.80 -10.22
CA GLY A 41 -2.55 -23.07 -10.25
C GLY A 41 -2.92 -24.35 -9.50
N THR A 42 -4.09 -24.86 -9.82
CA THR A 42 -4.62 -26.16 -9.40
C THR A 42 -4.69 -27.10 -10.61
N ARG A 43 -5.25 -28.31 -10.41
CA ARG A 43 -5.51 -29.22 -11.50
C ARG A 43 -6.52 -28.67 -12.52
N ASP A 44 -7.50 -27.89 -12.04
CA ASP A 44 -8.66 -27.44 -12.82
C ASP A 44 -8.57 -25.96 -13.24
N LYS A 45 -7.74 -25.16 -12.57
CA LYS A 45 -7.55 -23.72 -12.83
C LYS A 45 -6.09 -23.38 -13.03
N THR A 46 -5.81 -22.60 -14.07
CA THR A 46 -4.48 -21.99 -14.23
C THR A 46 -4.26 -20.96 -13.14
N VAL A 47 -3.02 -20.53 -12.93
CA VAL A 47 -2.72 -19.46 -11.98
C VAL A 47 -3.30 -18.12 -12.46
N ILE A 48 -3.49 -17.91 -13.76
CA ILE A 48 -4.14 -16.72 -14.32
C ILE A 48 -5.63 -16.73 -13.98
N ASP A 49 -6.30 -17.90 -14.07
CA ASP A 49 -7.71 -18.03 -13.67
C ASP A 49 -7.89 -17.69 -12.18
N ILE A 50 -6.98 -18.18 -11.32
CA ILE A 50 -6.99 -17.87 -9.88
C ILE A 50 -6.77 -16.36 -9.64
N ALA A 51 -5.85 -15.73 -10.37
CA ALA A 51 -5.62 -14.31 -10.30
C ALA A 51 -6.87 -13.51 -10.73
N GLN A 52 -7.56 -13.96 -11.77
CA GLN A 52 -8.82 -13.37 -12.22
C GLN A 52 -9.94 -13.53 -11.18
N ASP A 53 -10.04 -14.68 -10.50
CA ASP A 53 -11.00 -14.88 -9.41
C ASP A 53 -10.79 -13.84 -8.28
N ILE A 54 -9.53 -13.56 -7.92
CA ILE A 54 -9.20 -12.54 -6.93
C ILE A 54 -9.64 -11.15 -7.42
N LEU A 55 -9.40 -10.82 -8.69
CA LEU A 55 -9.74 -9.52 -9.27
C LEU A 55 -11.23 -9.33 -9.50
N SER A 56 -11.99 -10.41 -9.78
CA SER A 56 -13.39 -10.35 -10.20
C SER A 56 -14.39 -10.01 -9.10
N GLY A 57 -13.95 -9.81 -7.86
CA GLY A 57 -14.82 -9.47 -6.74
C GLY A 57 -15.50 -8.10 -6.88
N ARG A 58 -15.84 -7.48 -5.76
CA ARG A 58 -16.68 -6.27 -5.68
C ARG A 58 -16.22 -5.09 -6.55
N HIS A 59 -14.92 -4.93 -6.78
CA HIS A 59 -14.35 -3.77 -7.50
C HIS A 59 -13.83 -4.09 -8.91
N GLY A 60 -13.69 -5.36 -9.26
CA GLY A 60 -13.14 -5.75 -10.57
C GLY A 60 -11.68 -5.35 -10.81
N ASN A 61 -10.89 -5.10 -9.75
CA ASN A 61 -9.49 -4.64 -9.82
C ASN A 61 -8.69 -5.02 -8.56
N LEU A 62 -7.46 -4.51 -8.44
CA LEU A 62 -6.55 -4.78 -7.32
C LEU A 62 -7.06 -4.33 -5.94
N LEU A 63 -8.08 -3.45 -5.86
CA LEU A 63 -8.70 -3.09 -4.57
C LEU A 63 -9.34 -4.31 -3.90
N ASN A 64 -9.84 -5.28 -4.67
CA ASN A 64 -10.35 -6.53 -4.10
C ASN A 64 -9.31 -7.25 -3.25
N LEU A 65 -8.06 -7.34 -3.73
CA LEU A 65 -6.98 -7.97 -2.97
C LEU A 65 -6.73 -7.27 -1.63
N TYR A 66 -6.87 -5.96 -1.60
CA TYR A 66 -6.73 -5.18 -0.38
C TYR A 66 -7.88 -5.42 0.60
N GLU A 67 -9.13 -5.43 0.12
CA GLU A 67 -10.34 -5.54 0.94
C GLU A 67 -10.64 -6.97 1.39
N MET A 68 -10.30 -7.98 0.58
CA MET A 68 -10.52 -9.37 0.95
C MET A 68 -9.86 -9.73 2.28
N SER A 69 -10.60 -10.38 3.15
CA SER A 69 -10.08 -10.96 4.38
C SER A 69 -9.16 -12.15 4.08
N TYR A 70 -8.41 -12.58 5.09
CA TYR A 70 -7.59 -13.79 4.99
C TYR A 70 -8.46 -15.03 4.71
N GLU A 71 -9.60 -15.14 5.35
CA GLU A 71 -10.57 -16.23 5.22
C GLU A 71 -11.18 -16.28 3.82
N GLU A 72 -11.52 -15.11 3.26
CA GLU A 72 -12.03 -15.01 1.89
C GLU A 72 -10.98 -15.46 0.87
N LEU A 73 -9.70 -15.10 1.06
CA LEU A 73 -8.62 -15.60 0.22
C LEU A 73 -8.49 -17.12 0.31
N LEU A 74 -8.57 -17.70 1.51
CA LEU A 74 -8.53 -19.16 1.70
C LEU A 74 -9.69 -19.89 1.04
N SER A 75 -10.84 -19.24 0.83
CA SER A 75 -11.99 -19.83 0.16
C SER A 75 -11.78 -20.02 -1.35
N ILE A 76 -10.77 -19.37 -1.93
CA ILE A 76 -10.46 -19.47 -3.37
C ILE A 76 -9.68 -20.78 -3.62
N PRO A 77 -10.20 -21.69 -4.49
CA PRO A 77 -9.49 -22.91 -4.83
C PRO A 77 -8.10 -22.64 -5.41
N GLY A 78 -7.08 -23.19 -4.74
CA GLY A 78 -5.68 -22.99 -5.14
C GLY A 78 -4.93 -21.93 -4.33
N ILE A 79 -5.63 -21.22 -3.43
CA ILE A 79 -5.03 -20.33 -2.44
C ILE A 79 -5.00 -21.04 -1.09
N GLY A 80 -3.83 -21.54 -0.71
CA GLY A 80 -3.58 -22.05 0.64
C GLY A 80 -3.02 -20.97 1.56
N GLN A 81 -2.78 -21.33 2.82
CA GLN A 81 -2.31 -20.41 3.86
C GLN A 81 -1.11 -19.55 3.43
N ILE A 82 -0.08 -20.17 2.85
CA ILE A 82 1.14 -19.46 2.45
C ILE A 82 0.82 -18.39 1.39
N LYS A 83 0.05 -18.75 0.36
CA LYS A 83 -0.32 -17.81 -0.71
C LYS A 83 -1.20 -16.68 -0.18
N ALA A 84 -2.15 -16.97 0.71
CA ALA A 84 -3.00 -15.95 1.33
C ALA A 84 -2.17 -14.95 2.14
N ILE A 85 -1.20 -15.43 2.94
CA ILE A 85 -0.27 -14.57 3.70
C ILE A 85 0.56 -13.71 2.74
N GLN A 86 1.12 -14.28 1.68
CA GLN A 86 1.92 -13.54 0.69
C GLN A 86 1.10 -12.42 0.03
N LEU A 87 -0.14 -12.71 -0.38
CA LEU A 87 -1.04 -11.73 -0.99
C LEU A 87 -1.39 -10.60 -0.02
N LYS A 88 -1.72 -10.90 1.24
CA LYS A 88 -1.98 -9.89 2.28
C LYS A 88 -0.74 -9.06 2.60
N ALA A 89 0.44 -9.68 2.64
CA ALA A 89 1.70 -8.96 2.86
C ALA A 89 2.00 -7.97 1.72
N ILE A 90 1.75 -8.35 0.46
CA ILE A 90 1.94 -7.46 -0.69
C ILE A 90 0.93 -6.31 -0.67
N ALA A 91 -0.34 -6.57 -0.36
CA ALA A 91 -1.35 -5.54 -0.20
C ALA A 91 -0.95 -4.51 0.87
N GLU A 92 -0.48 -4.96 2.03
CA GLU A 92 0.01 -4.08 3.10
C GLU A 92 1.26 -3.28 2.70
N LEU A 93 2.23 -3.91 2.04
CA LEU A 93 3.43 -3.21 1.54
C LEU A 93 3.05 -2.13 0.53
N SER A 94 2.14 -2.41 -0.39
CA SER A 94 1.64 -1.43 -1.36
C SER A 94 0.99 -0.23 -0.69
N LEU A 95 0.21 -0.46 0.36
CA LEU A 95 -0.40 0.59 1.17
C LEU A 95 0.65 1.45 1.87
N ARG A 96 1.67 0.83 2.47
CA ARG A 96 2.77 1.57 3.12
C ARG A 96 3.55 2.42 2.14
N ILE A 97 3.84 1.88 0.95
CA ILE A 97 4.51 2.63 -0.13
C ILE A 97 3.65 3.83 -0.56
N ALA A 98 2.33 3.64 -0.74
CA ALA A 98 1.41 4.70 -1.12
C ALA A 98 1.35 5.80 -0.05
N LYS A 99 1.30 5.43 1.24
CA LYS A 99 1.34 6.39 2.36
C LYS A 99 2.65 7.18 2.37
N THR A 100 3.79 6.51 2.17
CA THR A 100 5.11 7.17 2.12
C THR A 100 5.18 8.15 0.95
N LYS A 101 4.73 7.77 -0.24
CA LYS A 101 4.69 8.65 -1.42
C LYS A 101 3.76 9.85 -1.20
N LYS A 102 2.59 9.64 -0.58
CA LYS A 102 1.64 10.72 -0.28
C LYS A 102 2.29 11.77 0.62
N VAL A 103 2.99 11.34 1.67
CA VAL A 103 3.73 12.25 2.57
C VAL A 103 4.82 13.02 1.83
N GLN A 104 5.58 12.37 0.94
CA GLN A 104 6.65 13.02 0.16
C GLN A 104 6.14 13.93 -0.97
N SER A 105 4.93 13.70 -1.49
CA SER A 105 4.37 14.44 -2.63
C SER A 105 3.51 15.64 -2.22
N ILE A 106 3.17 15.79 -0.93
CA ILE A 106 2.40 16.91 -0.45
C ILE A 106 3.32 18.14 -0.46
N ARG A 107 3.18 18.98 -1.49
CA ARG A 107 3.71 20.34 -1.44
C ARG A 107 2.81 21.18 -0.54
N MET A 108 3.19 21.27 0.72
CA MET A 108 2.50 22.09 1.71
C MET A 108 2.91 23.55 1.57
N ASN A 109 2.68 24.11 0.40
CA ASN A 109 3.08 25.48 0.02
C ASN A 109 2.01 26.53 0.33
N ASN A 110 0.87 26.14 0.89
CA ASN A 110 -0.13 27.05 1.39
C ASN A 110 -0.74 26.52 2.71
N PRO A 111 -1.23 27.41 3.60
CA PRO A 111 -1.83 27.04 4.87
C PRO A 111 -3.03 26.09 4.75
N GLN A 112 -3.82 26.23 3.70
CA GLN A 112 -5.01 25.40 3.50
C GLN A 112 -4.64 23.94 3.26
N THR A 113 -3.64 23.66 2.43
CA THR A 113 -3.18 22.27 2.17
C THR A 113 -2.65 21.61 3.46
N ILE A 114 -1.96 22.39 4.32
CA ILE A 114 -1.49 21.94 5.62
C ILE A 114 -2.68 21.62 6.53
N ALA A 115 -3.66 22.53 6.61
CA ALA A 115 -4.85 22.35 7.43
C ALA A 115 -5.65 21.12 6.98
N ASP A 116 -5.90 20.93 5.68
CA ASP A 116 -6.64 19.79 5.14
C ASP A 116 -5.94 18.46 5.45
N TYR A 117 -4.61 18.43 5.37
CA TYR A 117 -3.81 17.25 5.70
C TYR A 117 -3.97 16.82 7.16
N TYR A 118 -3.89 17.79 8.10
CA TYR A 118 -3.97 17.50 9.53
C TYR A 118 -5.40 17.37 10.03
N MET A 119 -6.36 18.10 9.45
CA MET A 119 -7.76 18.01 9.85
C MET A 119 -8.30 16.60 9.82
N GLU A 120 -7.99 15.83 8.77
CA GLU A 120 -8.43 14.43 8.68
C GLU A 120 -7.78 13.54 9.75
N GLN A 121 -6.51 13.76 10.05
CA GLN A 121 -5.79 13.01 11.08
C GLN A 121 -6.26 13.37 12.51
N MET A 122 -6.67 14.61 12.71
CA MET A 122 -7.05 15.14 14.02
C MET A 122 -8.55 15.00 14.31
N ARG A 123 -9.38 14.75 13.29
CA ARG A 123 -10.86 14.71 13.38
C ARG A 123 -11.40 13.79 14.47
N HIS A 124 -10.72 12.68 14.74
CA HIS A 124 -11.15 11.67 15.70
C HIS A 124 -10.40 11.72 17.04
N LEU A 125 -9.56 12.74 17.24
CA LEU A 125 -8.84 12.87 18.49
C LEU A 125 -9.73 13.52 19.54
N THR A 126 -9.82 12.89 20.70
CA THR A 126 -10.61 13.39 21.85
C THR A 126 -9.83 14.33 22.75
N ASN A 127 -8.52 14.43 22.56
CA ASN A 127 -7.63 15.27 23.36
C ASN A 127 -6.96 16.33 22.47
N GLU A 128 -6.60 17.47 23.05
CA GLU A 128 -5.76 18.44 22.38
C GLU A 128 -4.37 17.84 22.07
N VAL A 129 -3.90 18.07 20.85
CA VAL A 129 -2.58 17.61 20.42
C VAL A 129 -1.84 18.75 19.73
N VAL A 130 -0.53 18.79 19.95
CA VAL A 130 0.38 19.68 19.21
C VAL A 130 1.23 18.82 18.29
N ILE A 131 1.12 19.09 16.99
CA ILE A 131 1.93 18.44 15.95
C ILE A 131 2.85 19.49 15.36
N CYS A 132 4.16 19.20 15.31
CA CYS A 132 5.13 20.03 14.62
C CYS A 132 5.45 19.41 13.27
N ALA A 133 5.20 20.15 12.18
CA ALA A 133 5.54 19.78 10.83
C ALA A 133 6.85 20.46 10.41
N TYR A 134 7.77 19.71 9.82
CA TYR A 134 9.10 20.16 9.44
C TYR A 134 9.20 20.28 7.92
N PHE A 135 9.77 21.39 7.45
CA PHE A 135 9.95 21.69 6.02
C PHE A 135 11.40 22.08 5.73
N ASP A 136 11.83 21.91 4.49
CA ASP A 136 13.08 22.47 4.01
C ASP A 136 12.90 23.88 3.43
N VAL A 137 14.01 24.53 3.07
CA VAL A 137 14.03 25.87 2.45
C VAL A 137 13.18 25.99 1.17
N LYS A 138 12.80 24.87 0.55
CA LYS A 138 11.94 24.83 -0.64
C LYS A 138 10.50 24.43 -0.29
N SER A 139 10.10 24.55 0.97
CA SER A 139 8.78 24.14 1.50
C SER A 139 8.42 22.68 1.23
N ARG A 140 9.41 21.80 1.08
CA ARG A 140 9.17 20.37 0.98
C ARG A 140 8.99 19.78 2.37
N PHE A 141 7.93 19.00 2.56
CA PHE A 141 7.63 18.36 3.82
C PHE A 141 8.69 17.28 4.14
N LEU A 142 9.34 17.42 5.29
CA LEU A 142 10.36 16.50 5.80
C LEU A 142 9.82 15.51 6.84
N GLY A 143 8.57 15.70 7.27
CA GLY A 143 7.91 14.88 8.26
C GLY A 143 7.31 15.70 9.38
N ASP A 144 6.65 15.03 10.30
CA ASP A 144 6.04 15.63 11.48
C ASP A 144 6.41 14.86 12.76
N LYS A 145 6.04 15.43 13.89
CA LYS A 145 6.17 14.83 15.22
C LYS A 145 5.07 15.30 16.15
N PHE A 146 4.46 14.36 16.84
CA PHE A 146 3.61 14.67 17.97
C PHE A 146 4.46 15.19 19.14
N ILE A 147 4.21 16.42 19.54
CA ILE A 147 5.00 17.10 20.59
C ILE A 147 4.35 16.92 21.96
N SER A 148 3.02 17.05 22.04
CA SER A 148 2.29 16.79 23.27
C SER A 148 0.91 16.21 23.00
N LYS A 149 0.45 15.35 23.94
CA LYS A 149 -0.96 15.01 24.12
C LYS A 149 -1.38 15.66 25.43
N GLY A 150 -2.16 16.73 25.36
CA GLY A 150 -2.63 17.46 26.56
C GLY A 150 -3.76 16.72 27.26
N SER A 151 -3.81 16.89 28.60
CA SER A 151 -5.06 16.89 29.38
C SER A 151 -5.60 18.32 29.38
N LEU A 152 -6.90 18.48 29.55
CA LEU A 152 -7.69 19.73 29.45
C LEU A 152 -7.14 20.99 30.20
N SER A 153 -6.00 20.96 30.85
CA SER A 153 -5.51 22.08 31.66
C SER A 153 -4.08 22.56 31.39
N SER A 154 -3.21 21.86 30.68
CA SER A 154 -1.89 22.40 30.30
C SER A 154 -1.18 21.52 29.23
N SER A 155 -1.03 22.05 28.02
CA SER A 155 -0.12 21.46 27.00
C SER A 155 1.27 22.07 27.23
N VAL A 156 2.18 21.31 27.84
CA VAL A 156 3.59 21.71 27.89
C VAL A 156 4.23 21.36 26.57
N VAL A 157 4.56 22.37 25.78
CA VAL A 157 5.29 22.21 24.51
C VAL A 157 6.79 22.10 24.79
N ASP A 158 7.38 20.91 24.47
CA ASP A 158 8.83 20.71 24.58
C ASP A 158 9.55 21.35 23.37
N ILE A 159 9.91 22.62 23.51
CA ILE A 159 10.65 23.39 22.50
C ILE A 159 12.00 22.74 22.19
N GLY A 160 12.68 22.16 23.19
CA GLY A 160 13.96 21.48 23.00
C GLY A 160 13.83 20.25 22.07
N SER A 161 12.72 19.51 22.20
CA SER A 161 12.40 18.39 21.30
C SER A 161 12.11 18.85 19.87
N ILE A 162 11.43 19.98 19.71
CA ILE A 162 11.15 20.56 18.38
C ILE A 162 12.45 20.92 17.68
N ILE A 163 13.32 21.67 18.37
CA ILE A 163 14.60 22.14 17.79
C ILE A 163 15.51 20.95 17.43
N ARG A 164 15.68 20.00 18.34
CA ARG A 164 16.50 18.79 18.04
C ARG A 164 16.00 18.07 16.80
N THR A 165 14.69 17.84 16.70
CA THR A 165 14.10 17.16 15.52
C THR A 165 14.26 18.00 14.25
N ALA A 166 14.17 19.32 14.32
CA ALA A 166 14.41 20.21 13.18
C ALA A 166 15.84 20.09 12.68
N LEU A 167 16.83 20.08 13.58
CA LEU A 167 18.26 19.90 13.24
C LEU A 167 18.51 18.52 12.61
N ASP A 168 17.99 17.45 13.21
CA ASP A 168 18.14 16.07 12.69
C ASP A 168 17.56 15.92 11.28
N LYS A 169 16.51 16.67 10.97
CA LYS A 169 15.85 16.64 9.64
C LYS A 169 16.39 17.68 8.67
N ASN A 170 17.36 18.51 9.06
CA ASN A 170 17.80 19.68 8.29
C ASN A 170 16.61 20.58 7.87
N ALA A 171 15.66 20.78 8.77
CA ALA A 171 14.50 21.66 8.56
C ALA A 171 14.91 23.15 8.71
N SER A 172 14.14 24.02 8.04
CA SER A 172 14.35 25.48 8.05
C SER A 172 13.05 26.20 8.33
#